data_552e223401d1d41871edca92a086365e
#
_entry.id   552e223401d1d41871edca92a086365e
#
_cell.length_a   1.000
_cell.length_b   1.000
_cell.length_c   1.000
_cell.angle_alpha   90.00
_cell.angle_beta   90.00
_cell.angle_gamma   90.00
#
_symmetry.space_group_name_H-M   'P 1'
#
loop_
_entity.id
_entity.type
_entity.pdbx_description
1 polymer ?
#
loop_
_entity_poly.entity_id
_entity_poly.type
_entity_poly.pdbx_seq_one_letter_code
_entity_poly.pdbx_strand_id
1 'polypeptide(L)'
;MNNTELEHLKLSISVARRAREHGNHPFGAVLVDEQDSVLLQAENTVVTGRDVTGHAETNLVRLATGQFSPEQLARCTLYSSTEPCAMCAGAIHWSQIGRVVYALSEMDLYEIIGASPEHLFLPCREVFAHTQRRIEVQGPIPALQAEARAVHEGFWTAQTE
;
A
#
# COMPACT_ATOMS: atom_id res chain seq x y z
N MET A 1 -8.01 -15.15 6.08
CA MET A 1 -7.12 -15.00 4.91
C MET A 1 -6.74 -16.38 4.42
N ASN A 2 -6.96 -16.67 3.17
CA ASN A 2 -6.59 -17.94 2.53
C ASN A 2 -5.16 -17.86 1.94
N ASN A 3 -4.65 -18.99 1.41
CA ASN A 3 -3.29 -19.02 0.87
C ASN A 3 -3.10 -18.12 -0.37
N THR A 4 -4.10 -18.01 -1.22
CA THR A 4 -4.04 -17.14 -2.42
C THR A 4 -3.93 -15.66 -2.02
N GLU A 5 -4.70 -15.22 -1.04
CA GLU A 5 -4.61 -13.85 -0.50
C GLU A 5 -3.24 -13.57 0.12
N LEU A 6 -2.63 -14.57 0.80
CA LEU A 6 -1.27 -14.43 1.32
C LEU A 6 -0.25 -14.28 0.19
N GLU A 7 -0.40 -15.00 -0.92
CA GLU A 7 0.49 -14.86 -2.08
C GLU A 7 0.35 -13.47 -2.74
N HIS A 8 -0.86 -12.91 -2.85
CA HIS A 8 -1.04 -11.55 -3.33
C HIS A 8 -0.38 -10.50 -2.42
N LEU A 9 -0.48 -10.69 -1.11
CA LEU A 9 0.17 -9.80 -0.16
C LEU A 9 1.70 -9.94 -0.20
N LYS A 10 2.25 -11.14 -0.33
CA LYS A 10 3.70 -11.35 -0.59
C LYS A 10 4.14 -10.69 -1.88
N LEU A 11 3.32 -10.72 -2.92
CA LEU A 11 3.62 -10.03 -4.17
C LEU A 11 3.75 -8.52 -3.94
N SER A 12 2.90 -7.90 -3.12
CA SER A 12 3.04 -6.47 -2.78
C SER A 12 4.36 -6.17 -2.05
N ILE A 13 4.81 -7.07 -1.18
CA ILE A 13 6.12 -6.96 -0.50
C ILE A 13 7.27 -7.11 -1.50
N SER A 14 7.15 -8.01 -2.46
CA SER A 14 8.12 -8.16 -3.56
C SER A 14 8.21 -6.90 -4.43
N VAL A 15 7.06 -6.27 -4.71
CA VAL A 15 7.01 -4.97 -5.42
C VAL A 15 7.68 -3.87 -4.60
N ALA A 16 7.50 -3.86 -3.26
CA ALA A 16 8.20 -2.92 -2.38
C ALA A 16 9.72 -3.09 -2.43
N ARG A 17 10.22 -4.32 -2.46
CA ARG A 17 11.65 -4.62 -2.62
C ARG A 17 12.17 -4.10 -3.96
N ARG A 18 11.43 -4.30 -5.05
CA ARG A 18 11.75 -3.78 -6.38
C ARG A 18 11.80 -2.26 -6.41
N ALA A 19 10.86 -1.56 -5.74
CA ALA A 19 10.89 -0.10 -5.60
C ALA A 19 12.22 0.37 -4.97
N ARG A 20 12.65 -0.28 -3.89
CA ARG A 20 13.93 -0.02 -3.23
C ARG A 20 15.12 -0.24 -4.17
N GLU A 21 15.14 -1.33 -4.93
CA GLU A 21 16.17 -1.64 -5.91
C GLU A 21 16.26 -0.57 -7.02
N HIS A 22 15.13 0.06 -7.36
CA HIS A 22 15.05 1.16 -8.31
C HIS A 22 15.42 2.54 -7.71
N GLY A 23 15.77 2.59 -6.44
CA GLY A 23 16.16 3.84 -5.75
C GLY A 23 14.98 4.61 -5.14
N ASN A 24 13.83 4.00 -5.02
CA ASN A 24 12.63 4.58 -4.40
C ASN A 24 12.38 4.05 -2.99
N HIS A 25 11.41 4.63 -2.29
CA HIS A 25 10.99 4.14 -0.98
C HIS A 25 10.41 2.71 -1.09
N PRO A 26 10.64 1.83 -0.11
CA PRO A 26 10.28 0.41 -0.18
C PRO A 26 8.78 0.16 0.07
N PHE A 27 7.94 0.60 -0.85
CA PHE A 27 6.49 0.40 -0.81
C PHE A 27 5.99 -0.16 -2.14
N GLY A 28 5.04 -1.10 -2.06
CA GLY A 28 4.46 -1.77 -3.21
C GLY A 28 2.98 -2.06 -3.01
N ALA A 29 2.23 -2.03 -4.10
CA ALA A 29 0.81 -2.31 -4.12
C ALA A 29 0.42 -3.19 -5.31
N VAL A 30 -0.61 -4.03 -5.12
CA VAL A 30 -1.15 -4.96 -6.11
C VAL A 30 -2.66 -4.86 -6.12
N LEU A 31 -3.27 -4.77 -7.29
CA LEU A 31 -4.72 -4.81 -7.48
C LEU A 31 -5.13 -6.19 -7.99
N VAL A 32 -6.12 -6.79 -7.32
CA VAL A 32 -6.62 -8.13 -7.63
C VAL A 32 -8.13 -8.07 -7.77
N ASP A 33 -8.67 -8.76 -8.78
CA ASP A 33 -10.11 -8.86 -8.99
C ASP A 33 -10.79 -9.93 -8.13
N GLU A 34 -12.10 -10.06 -8.27
CA GLU A 34 -12.91 -11.04 -7.54
C GLU A 34 -12.67 -12.51 -7.96
N GLN A 35 -11.92 -12.75 -9.04
CA GLN A 35 -11.48 -14.06 -9.51
C GLN A 35 -10.05 -14.40 -9.10
N ASP A 36 -9.46 -13.65 -8.16
CA ASP A 36 -8.07 -13.78 -7.72
C ASP A 36 -7.03 -13.50 -8.81
N SER A 37 -7.41 -12.79 -9.89
CA SER A 37 -6.48 -12.39 -10.95
C SER A 37 -5.78 -11.08 -10.61
N VAL A 38 -4.46 -11.06 -10.71
CA VAL A 38 -3.65 -9.84 -10.55
C VAL A 38 -3.87 -8.95 -11.77
N LEU A 39 -4.49 -7.79 -11.57
CA LEU A 39 -4.76 -6.81 -12.61
C LEU A 39 -3.63 -5.82 -12.81
N LEU A 40 -3.07 -5.30 -11.71
CA LEU A 40 -2.04 -4.25 -11.71
C LEU A 40 -1.06 -4.44 -10.56
N GLN A 41 0.16 -3.95 -10.77
CA GLN A 41 1.17 -3.77 -9.73
C GLN A 41 1.72 -2.35 -9.86
N ALA A 42 1.99 -1.71 -8.73
CA ALA A 42 2.63 -0.40 -8.71
C ALA A 42 3.61 -0.29 -7.54
N GLU A 43 4.76 0.30 -7.81
CA GLU A 43 5.78 0.63 -6.82
C GLU A 43 5.79 2.12 -6.49
N ASN A 44 6.40 2.47 -5.36
CA ASN A 44 6.69 3.85 -5.02
C ASN A 44 7.66 4.46 -6.04
N THR A 45 7.41 5.70 -6.45
CA THR A 45 8.20 6.45 -7.42
C THR A 45 8.55 7.86 -6.95
N VAL A 46 8.48 8.11 -5.65
CA VAL A 46 8.67 9.46 -5.08
C VAL A 46 10.02 10.05 -5.48
N VAL A 47 11.11 9.28 -5.38
CA VAL A 47 12.47 9.76 -5.64
C VAL A 47 12.72 9.91 -7.14
N THR A 48 12.50 8.86 -7.92
CA THR A 48 12.78 8.85 -9.37
C THR A 48 11.81 9.74 -10.15
N GLY A 49 10.55 9.83 -9.73
CA GLY A 49 9.54 10.69 -10.31
C GLY A 49 9.59 12.14 -9.84
N ARG A 50 10.33 12.44 -8.75
CA ARG A 50 10.30 13.74 -8.07
C ARG A 50 8.88 14.21 -7.77
N ASP A 51 8.06 13.29 -7.27
CA ASP A 51 6.65 13.51 -7.00
C ASP A 51 6.29 12.93 -5.63
N VAL A 52 6.02 13.78 -4.65
CA VAL A 52 5.65 13.38 -3.28
C VAL A 52 4.36 12.58 -3.23
N THR A 53 3.52 12.65 -4.27
CA THR A 53 2.30 11.85 -4.39
C THR A 53 2.54 10.47 -5.00
N GLY A 54 3.76 10.18 -5.45
CA GLY A 54 4.14 8.93 -6.12
C GLY A 54 4.23 7.72 -5.19
N HIS A 55 3.33 7.60 -4.21
CA HIS A 55 3.19 6.40 -3.39
C HIS A 55 2.66 5.23 -4.22
N ALA A 56 3.01 4.00 -3.84
CA ALA A 56 2.63 2.80 -4.57
C ALA A 56 1.11 2.68 -4.77
N GLU A 57 0.33 2.92 -3.72
CA GLU A 57 -1.12 2.84 -3.76
C GLU A 57 -1.73 3.95 -4.62
N THR A 58 -1.22 5.19 -4.52
CA THR A 58 -1.69 6.31 -5.35
C THR A 58 -1.34 6.10 -6.82
N ASN A 59 -0.15 5.56 -7.12
CA ASN A 59 0.23 5.16 -8.47
C ASN A 59 -0.72 4.06 -9.00
N LEU A 60 -1.02 3.06 -8.17
CA LEU A 60 -1.95 1.99 -8.52
C LEU A 60 -3.35 2.55 -8.82
N VAL A 61 -3.88 3.42 -7.96
CA VAL A 61 -5.19 4.07 -8.14
C VAL A 61 -5.24 4.83 -9.45
N ARG A 62 -4.19 5.58 -9.78
CA ARG A 62 -4.11 6.35 -11.03
C ARG A 62 -4.19 5.43 -12.25
N LEU A 63 -3.47 4.31 -12.24
CA LEU A 63 -3.50 3.32 -13.31
C LEU A 63 -4.87 2.62 -13.39
N ALA A 64 -5.41 2.22 -12.24
CA ALA A 64 -6.65 1.48 -12.14
C ALA A 64 -7.86 2.27 -12.65
N THR A 65 -7.99 3.53 -12.22
CA THR A 65 -9.10 4.40 -12.63
C THR A 65 -9.08 4.76 -14.12
N GLY A 66 -7.91 4.67 -14.75
CA GLY A 66 -7.78 4.83 -16.21
C GLY A 66 -8.18 3.60 -17.03
N GLN A 67 -8.33 2.43 -16.39
CA GLN A 67 -8.52 1.14 -17.08
C GLN A 67 -9.82 0.43 -16.70
N PHE A 68 -10.33 0.62 -15.49
CA PHE A 68 -11.47 -0.11 -14.96
C PHE A 68 -12.58 0.83 -14.52
N SER A 69 -13.83 0.37 -14.64
CA SER A 69 -14.99 1.15 -14.17
C SER A 69 -15.08 1.14 -12.63
N PRO A 70 -15.77 2.12 -12.02
CA PRO A 70 -16.02 2.13 -10.59
C PRO A 70 -16.67 0.84 -10.06
N GLU A 71 -17.59 0.26 -10.82
CA GLU A 71 -18.29 -0.99 -10.49
C GLU A 71 -17.32 -2.20 -10.47
N GLN A 72 -16.35 -2.21 -11.38
CA GLN A 72 -15.29 -3.23 -11.38
C GLN A 72 -14.37 -3.04 -10.16
N LEU A 73 -13.91 -1.80 -9.91
CA LEU A 73 -13.03 -1.47 -8.80
C LEU A 73 -13.68 -1.76 -7.43
N ALA A 74 -15.00 -1.58 -7.31
CA ALA A 74 -15.73 -1.90 -6.08
C ALA A 74 -15.65 -3.40 -5.69
N ARG A 75 -15.35 -4.29 -6.64
CA ARG A 75 -15.15 -5.72 -6.41
C ARG A 75 -13.67 -6.11 -6.29
N CYS A 76 -12.75 -5.17 -6.49
CA CYS A 76 -11.31 -5.42 -6.38
C CYS A 76 -10.80 -5.27 -4.96
N THR A 77 -9.70 -5.97 -4.69
CA THR A 77 -8.89 -5.84 -3.47
C THR A 77 -7.54 -5.21 -3.80
N LEU A 78 -7.17 -4.17 -3.06
CA LEU A 78 -5.83 -3.62 -3.06
C LEU A 78 -5.01 -4.27 -1.95
N TYR A 79 -3.92 -4.93 -2.32
CA TYR A 79 -2.93 -5.47 -1.39
C TYR A 79 -1.75 -4.51 -1.31
N SER A 80 -1.41 -4.07 -0.11
CA SER A 80 -0.29 -3.15 0.15
C SER A 80 0.73 -3.76 1.09
N SER A 81 2.01 -3.54 0.81
CA SER A 81 3.11 -3.99 1.68
C SER A 81 3.04 -3.34 3.07
N THR A 82 2.54 -2.11 3.14
CA THR A 82 2.35 -1.35 4.37
C THR A 82 0.97 -0.69 4.36
N GLU A 83 0.42 -0.37 5.53
CA GLU A 83 -0.84 0.34 5.68
C GLU A 83 -0.86 1.62 4.84
N PRO A 84 -1.90 1.86 4.01
CA PRO A 84 -2.02 3.08 3.24
C PRO A 84 -2.07 4.32 4.15
N CYS A 85 -1.21 5.31 3.88
CA CYS A 85 -1.26 6.60 4.56
C CYS A 85 -2.56 7.36 4.25
N ALA A 86 -2.80 8.48 4.95
CA ALA A 86 -4.02 9.28 4.78
C ALA A 86 -4.25 9.73 3.32
N MET A 87 -3.20 10.12 2.59
CA MET A 87 -3.29 10.48 1.17
C MET A 87 -3.74 9.29 0.31
N CYS A 88 -3.12 8.13 0.50
CA CYS A 88 -3.45 6.91 -0.24
C CYS A 88 -4.85 6.38 0.12
N ALA A 89 -5.23 6.44 1.39
CA ALA A 89 -6.58 6.09 1.83
C ALA A 89 -7.64 6.97 1.16
N GLY A 90 -7.39 8.28 1.04
CA GLY A 90 -8.24 9.18 0.27
C GLY A 90 -8.33 8.80 -1.21
N ALA A 91 -7.20 8.49 -1.84
CA ALA A 91 -7.16 8.05 -3.24
C ALA A 91 -7.96 6.73 -3.44
N ILE A 92 -7.80 5.76 -2.54
CA ILE A 92 -8.55 4.50 -2.55
C ILE A 92 -10.05 4.76 -2.43
N HIS A 93 -10.45 5.66 -1.53
CA HIS A 93 -11.86 6.05 -1.42
C HIS A 93 -12.43 6.57 -2.73
N TRP A 94 -11.74 7.52 -3.37
CA TRP A 94 -12.19 8.12 -4.64
C TRP A 94 -12.19 7.14 -5.81
N SER A 95 -11.29 6.13 -5.80
CA SER A 95 -11.25 5.09 -6.83
C SER A 95 -12.42 4.10 -6.77
N GLN A 96 -13.11 4.03 -5.63
CA GLN A 96 -14.14 3.05 -5.28
C GLN A 96 -13.64 1.62 -5.09
N ILE A 97 -12.35 1.36 -4.97
CA ILE A 97 -11.83 0.04 -4.59
C ILE A 97 -12.50 -0.42 -3.28
N GLY A 98 -13.01 -1.66 -3.27
CA GLY A 98 -13.90 -2.14 -2.21
C GLY A 98 -13.21 -2.71 -0.98
N ARG A 99 -11.96 -3.17 -1.11
CA ARG A 99 -11.22 -3.82 -0.03
C ARG A 99 -9.75 -3.47 -0.05
N VAL A 100 -9.16 -3.36 1.15
CA VAL A 100 -7.72 -3.14 1.37
C VAL A 100 -7.17 -4.20 2.30
N VAL A 101 -6.03 -4.78 1.95
CA VAL A 101 -5.29 -5.72 2.79
C VAL A 101 -3.84 -5.25 2.89
N TYR A 102 -3.27 -5.18 4.10
CA TYR A 102 -1.88 -4.73 4.26
C TYR A 102 -1.09 -5.60 5.26
N ALA A 103 0.21 -5.72 5.01
CA ALA A 103 1.09 -6.58 5.80
C ALA A 103 1.60 -5.90 7.08
N LEU A 104 2.09 -4.67 6.98
CA LEU A 104 2.70 -3.90 8.07
C LEU A 104 1.82 -2.71 8.42
N SER A 105 1.60 -2.44 9.72
CA SER A 105 0.87 -1.23 10.13
C SER A 105 1.73 0.02 9.98
N GLU A 106 1.07 1.18 9.88
CA GLU A 106 1.75 2.49 9.86
C GLU A 106 2.50 2.72 11.19
N MET A 107 1.96 2.27 12.31
CA MET A 107 2.62 2.35 13.62
C MET A 107 3.91 1.54 13.66
N ASP A 108 3.89 0.29 13.18
CA ASP A 108 5.09 -0.55 13.08
C ASP A 108 6.13 0.05 12.15
N LEU A 109 5.70 0.70 11.05
CA LEU A 109 6.60 1.40 10.14
C LEU A 109 7.30 2.56 10.86
N TYR A 110 6.58 3.36 11.63
CA TYR A 110 7.19 4.49 12.35
C TYR A 110 8.15 4.05 13.46
N GLU A 111 7.97 2.87 14.04
CA GLU A 111 8.99 2.28 14.93
C GLU A 111 10.32 2.01 14.19
N ILE A 112 10.25 1.65 12.92
CA ILE A 112 11.45 1.38 12.09
C ILE A 112 12.10 2.69 11.64
N ILE A 113 11.30 3.64 11.16
CA ILE A 113 11.78 4.92 10.58
C ILE A 113 12.25 5.88 11.68
N GLY A 114 11.65 5.81 12.87
CA GLY A 114 11.81 6.77 13.94
C GLY A 114 10.83 7.94 13.85
N ALA A 115 10.73 8.73 14.90
CA ALA A 115 9.85 9.88 14.96
C ALA A 115 10.37 11.02 14.08
N SER A 116 9.50 11.61 13.26
CA SER A 116 9.79 12.80 12.46
C SER A 116 8.56 13.72 12.47
N PRO A 117 8.75 15.05 12.55
CA PRO A 117 7.64 16.00 12.44
C PRO A 117 6.97 15.99 11.05
N GLU A 118 7.58 15.37 10.07
CA GLU A 118 7.02 15.22 8.71
C GLU A 118 6.02 14.04 8.62
N HIS A 119 5.96 13.18 9.64
CA HIS A 119 5.04 12.05 9.63
C HIS A 119 3.61 12.52 9.87
N LEU A 120 2.73 12.19 8.93
CA LEU A 120 1.29 12.34 9.05
C LEU A 120 0.69 11.01 9.53
N PHE A 121 0.53 10.87 10.86
CA PHE A 121 -0.05 9.66 11.43
C PHE A 121 -1.57 9.75 11.48
N LEU A 122 -2.21 9.06 10.54
CA LEU A 122 -3.67 8.86 10.50
C LEU A 122 -3.98 7.49 9.91
N PRO A 123 -4.32 6.49 10.72
CA PRO A 123 -4.61 5.13 10.26
C PRO A 123 -5.69 5.12 9.18
N CYS A 124 -5.51 4.28 8.16
CA CYS A 124 -6.45 4.23 7.02
C CYS A 124 -7.88 3.90 7.45
N ARG A 125 -8.07 3.14 8.54
CA ARG A 125 -9.39 2.84 9.11
C ARG A 125 -10.12 4.09 9.60
N GLU A 126 -9.41 5.07 10.15
CA GLU A 126 -10.01 6.34 10.58
C GLU A 126 -10.49 7.14 9.36
N VAL A 127 -9.69 7.20 8.30
CA VAL A 127 -10.12 7.83 7.05
C VAL A 127 -11.38 7.16 6.50
N PHE A 128 -11.38 5.83 6.42
CA PHE A 128 -12.51 5.07 5.89
C PHE A 128 -13.75 5.11 6.81
N ALA A 129 -13.60 5.32 8.11
CA ALA A 129 -14.73 5.50 9.03
C ALA A 129 -15.57 6.76 8.72
N HIS A 130 -14.99 7.73 8.04
CA HIS A 130 -15.69 8.96 7.60
C HIS A 130 -16.32 8.83 6.21
N THR A 131 -16.16 7.70 5.54
CA THR A 131 -16.81 7.46 4.24
C THR A 131 -18.21 6.88 4.44
N GLN A 132 -19.16 7.23 3.57
CA GLN A 132 -20.49 6.62 3.58
C GLN A 132 -20.48 5.22 2.94
N ARG A 133 -19.54 4.97 2.08
CA ARG A 133 -19.32 3.67 1.44
C ARG A 133 -18.43 2.79 2.33
N ARG A 134 -18.86 1.55 2.57
CA ARG A 134 -18.05 0.59 3.31
C ARG A 134 -16.85 0.17 2.47
N ILE A 135 -15.65 0.37 3.00
CA ILE A 135 -14.39 -0.21 2.50
C ILE A 135 -13.96 -1.25 3.53
N GLU A 136 -13.79 -2.48 3.09
CA GLU A 136 -13.29 -3.55 3.96
C GLU A 136 -11.78 -3.39 4.16
N VAL A 137 -11.31 -3.47 5.40
CA VAL A 137 -9.88 -3.35 5.73
C VAL A 137 -9.43 -4.55 6.56
N GLN A 138 -8.39 -5.23 6.09
CA GLN A 138 -7.76 -6.33 6.80
C GLN A 138 -6.24 -6.07 6.92
N GLY A 139 -5.73 -6.08 8.13
CA GLY A 139 -4.32 -5.85 8.44
C GLY A 139 -4.16 -5.27 9.85
N PRO A 140 -2.93 -5.22 10.36
CA PRO A 140 -1.75 -5.86 9.80
C PRO A 140 -1.87 -7.40 9.78
N ILE A 141 -1.13 -8.07 8.89
CA ILE A 141 -1.17 -9.53 8.76
C ILE A 141 0.02 -10.16 9.46
N PRO A 142 -0.16 -10.78 10.65
CA PRO A 142 0.96 -11.27 11.47
C PRO A 142 1.91 -12.19 10.74
N ALA A 143 1.39 -13.06 9.86
CA ALA A 143 2.19 -14.03 9.11
C ALA A 143 3.23 -13.40 8.17
N LEU A 144 3.05 -12.13 7.76
CA LEU A 144 3.91 -11.44 6.80
C LEU A 144 4.58 -10.17 7.37
N GLN A 145 4.34 -9.83 8.64
CA GLN A 145 4.95 -8.66 9.27
C GLN A 145 6.48 -8.69 9.24
N ALA A 146 7.09 -9.83 9.54
CA ALA A 146 8.55 -9.96 9.53
C ALA A 146 9.12 -9.74 8.13
N GLU A 147 8.49 -10.30 7.09
CA GLU A 147 8.92 -10.12 5.71
C GLU A 147 8.72 -8.67 5.24
N ALA A 148 7.61 -8.05 5.60
CA ALA A 148 7.34 -6.65 5.30
C ALA A 148 8.31 -5.70 6.02
N ARG A 149 8.67 -5.97 7.28
CA ARG A 149 9.69 -5.21 8.01
C ARG A 149 11.06 -5.31 7.34
N ALA A 150 11.45 -6.49 6.87
CA ALA A 150 12.77 -6.74 6.29
C ALA A 150 13.06 -5.87 5.05
N VAL A 151 12.05 -5.46 4.27
CA VAL A 151 12.29 -4.58 3.11
C VAL A 151 12.68 -3.15 3.51
N HIS A 152 12.42 -2.75 4.76
CA HIS A 152 12.78 -1.43 5.29
C HIS A 152 14.12 -1.40 6.01
N GLU A 153 14.68 -2.57 6.35
CA GLU A 153 15.95 -2.65 7.09
C GLU A 153 17.10 -1.98 6.33
N GLY A 154 17.83 -1.08 7.05
CA GLY A 154 18.98 -0.35 6.50
C GLY A 154 18.65 0.70 5.44
N PHE A 155 17.37 0.89 5.08
CA PHE A 155 16.98 1.89 4.07
C PHE A 155 16.95 3.31 4.65
N TRP A 156 16.27 3.49 5.78
CA TRP A 156 15.98 4.81 6.36
C TRP A 156 17.18 5.43 7.09
N THR A 157 18.10 4.62 7.58
CA THR A 157 19.33 5.08 8.27
C THR A 157 20.37 5.65 7.33
N ALA A 158 20.33 5.34 6.04
CA ALA A 158 21.26 5.84 5.04
C ALA A 158 20.92 7.25 4.52
N GLN A 159 19.80 7.85 4.93
CA GLN A 159 19.34 9.17 4.47
C GLN A 159 19.69 10.31 5.45
N THR A 160 20.41 10.03 6.52
CA THR A 160 20.81 11.01 7.56
C THR A 160 22.25 11.48 7.45
N GLU A 161 22.94 11.25 6.32
CA GLU A 161 24.26 11.84 6.02
C GLU A 161 24.20 12.88 4.89
#